data_7ce6c86553fa291c364cf6f0b19a6ddf
#
_entry.id   7ce6c86553fa291c364cf6f0b19a6ddf
#
_cell.length_a   1.000
_cell.length_b   1.000
_cell.length_c   1.000
_cell.angle_alpha   90.00
_cell.angle_beta   90.00
_cell.angle_gamma   90.00
#
_symmetry.space_group_name_H-M   'P 1'
#
loop_
_entity.id
_entity.type
_entity.pdbx_description
1 polymer ?
#
loop_
_entity_poly.entity_id
_entity_poly.type
_entity_poly.pdbx_seq_one_letter_code
_entity_poly.pdbx_strand_id
1 'polypeptide(L)'
;MVKKELERRKVLDPLVAELLAGMEQRQADAQLPLRTRQKKARERAKIQSRKEQRATYDLPPVLRSAIRDLAGQHNLPISQLVRLALLRFLLDYSSGKIDLGQYKKPSHSPKYDWVLDLSDELKKLAKEGNIS
;
A
#
# COMPACT_ATOMS: atom_id res chain seq x y z
N MET A 1 -44.16 -25.02 -1.85
CA MET A 1 -43.15 -25.75 -1.04
C MET A 1 -41.80 -25.82 -1.76
N VAL A 2 -41.79 -26.01 -3.05
CA VAL A 2 -40.51 -26.07 -3.83
C VAL A 2 -39.76 -24.75 -3.88
N LYS A 3 -40.41 -23.60 -3.78
CA LYS A 3 -39.79 -22.28 -3.76
C LYS A 3 -38.97 -22.01 -2.47
N LYS A 4 -39.32 -22.54 -1.34
CA LYS A 4 -38.62 -22.37 -0.07
C LYS A 4 -37.29 -23.16 0.02
N GLU A 5 -37.22 -24.30 -0.64
CA GLU A 5 -35.97 -25.09 -0.67
C GLU A 5 -34.95 -24.48 -1.66
N LEU A 6 -35.40 -23.87 -2.73
CA LEU A 6 -34.55 -23.17 -3.68
C LEU A 6 -33.94 -21.88 -3.09
N GLU A 7 -34.65 -21.21 -2.19
CA GLU A 7 -34.11 -20.03 -1.50
C GLU A 7 -33.04 -20.40 -0.45
N ARG A 8 -33.15 -21.57 0.19
CA ARG A 8 -32.13 -22.05 1.13
C ARG A 8 -30.79 -22.41 0.46
N ARG A 9 -30.81 -22.77 -0.81
CA ARG A 9 -29.59 -23.09 -1.57
C ARG A 9 -28.84 -21.85 -2.06
N LYS A 10 -29.42 -20.64 -1.93
CA LYS A 10 -28.78 -19.39 -2.30
C LYS A 10 -27.90 -18.79 -1.22
N VAL A 11 -27.95 -19.28 0.00
CA VAL A 11 -27.06 -18.86 1.08
C VAL A 11 -25.79 -19.71 1.00
N LEU A 12 -24.95 -19.41 0.02
CA LEU A 12 -23.62 -19.98 -0.08
C LEU A 12 -22.68 -19.29 0.91
N ASP A 13 -21.79 -20.08 1.50
CA ASP A 13 -20.64 -19.55 2.22
C ASP A 13 -19.95 -18.48 1.34
N PRO A 14 -19.60 -17.28 1.89
CA PRO A 14 -18.93 -16.23 1.12
C PRO A 14 -17.71 -16.70 0.34
N LEU A 15 -16.92 -17.63 0.89
CA LEU A 15 -15.76 -18.22 0.22
C LEU A 15 -16.16 -19.04 -1.01
N VAL A 16 -17.22 -19.84 -0.90
CA VAL A 16 -17.73 -20.65 -2.00
C VAL A 16 -18.35 -19.76 -3.08
N ALA A 17 -19.07 -18.72 -2.69
CA ALA A 17 -19.63 -17.73 -3.62
C ALA A 17 -18.55 -17.00 -4.40
N GLU A 18 -17.45 -16.63 -3.75
CA GLU A 18 -16.31 -15.98 -4.37
C GLU A 18 -15.57 -16.90 -5.35
N LEU A 19 -15.39 -18.18 -4.99
CA LEU A 19 -14.82 -19.19 -5.88
C LEU A 19 -15.67 -19.44 -7.11
N LEU A 20 -17.00 -19.55 -6.95
CA LEU A 20 -17.94 -19.74 -8.06
C LEU A 20 -17.97 -18.54 -8.99
N ALA A 21 -17.98 -17.31 -8.44
CA ALA A 21 -17.91 -16.09 -9.22
C ALA A 21 -16.60 -16.01 -10.02
N GLY A 22 -15.48 -16.42 -9.43
CA GLY A 22 -14.20 -16.53 -10.10
C GLY A 22 -14.17 -17.54 -11.25
N MET A 23 -14.81 -18.69 -11.06
CA MET A 23 -14.96 -19.73 -12.09
C MET A 23 -15.84 -19.25 -13.26
N GLU A 24 -16.97 -18.63 -12.97
CA GLU A 24 -17.86 -18.07 -13.99
C GLU A 24 -17.17 -16.98 -14.80
N GLN A 25 -16.41 -16.12 -14.15
CA GLN A 25 -15.62 -15.08 -14.79
C GLN A 25 -14.58 -15.69 -15.75
N ARG A 26 -13.88 -16.74 -15.35
CA ARG A 26 -12.91 -17.44 -16.20
C ARG A 26 -13.56 -18.10 -17.41
N GLN A 27 -14.74 -18.70 -17.24
CA GLN A 27 -15.50 -19.29 -18.34
C GLN A 27 -15.99 -18.21 -19.31
N ALA A 28 -16.50 -17.10 -18.80
CA ALA A 28 -16.91 -15.97 -19.63
C ALA A 28 -15.73 -15.39 -20.42
N ASP A 29 -14.55 -15.24 -19.76
CA ASP A 29 -13.34 -14.74 -20.40
C ASP A 29 -12.80 -15.71 -21.47
N ALA A 30 -12.96 -17.03 -21.28
CA ALA A 30 -12.55 -18.03 -22.26
C ALA A 30 -13.37 -17.98 -23.55
N GLN A 31 -14.60 -17.47 -23.48
CA GLN A 31 -15.48 -17.31 -24.65
C GLN A 31 -15.25 -16.01 -25.42
N LEU A 32 -14.45 -15.08 -24.89
CA LEU A 32 -14.16 -13.82 -25.54
C LEU A 32 -13.21 -13.98 -26.73
N PRO A 33 -13.26 -13.08 -27.73
CA PRO A 33 -12.27 -13.05 -28.80
C PRO A 33 -10.82 -12.95 -28.28
N LEU A 34 -9.88 -13.50 -29.02
CA LEU A 34 -8.47 -13.54 -28.61
C LEU A 34 -7.90 -12.17 -28.25
N ARG A 35 -8.22 -11.14 -29.01
CA ARG A 35 -7.81 -9.75 -28.76
C ARG A 35 -8.28 -9.25 -27.40
N THR A 36 -9.54 -9.50 -27.10
CA THR A 36 -10.16 -9.08 -25.83
C THR A 36 -9.54 -9.82 -24.65
N ARG A 37 -9.27 -11.14 -24.80
CA ARG A 37 -8.58 -11.94 -23.79
C ARG A 37 -7.16 -11.43 -23.52
N GLN A 38 -6.42 -11.12 -24.57
CA GLN A 38 -5.07 -10.57 -24.43
C GLN A 38 -5.08 -9.19 -23.76
N LYS A 39 -6.03 -8.33 -24.11
CA LYS A 39 -6.18 -7.01 -23.50
C LYS A 39 -6.50 -7.14 -22.00
N LYS A 40 -7.45 -8.00 -21.63
CA LYS A 40 -7.79 -8.26 -20.23
C LYS A 40 -6.61 -8.84 -19.44
N ALA A 41 -5.87 -9.77 -20.03
CA ALA A 41 -4.68 -10.36 -19.41
C ALA A 41 -3.62 -9.29 -19.13
N ARG A 42 -3.37 -8.37 -20.07
CA ARG A 42 -2.44 -7.24 -19.89
C ARG A 42 -2.90 -6.29 -18.80
N GLU A 43 -4.18 -5.98 -18.74
CA GLU A 43 -4.77 -5.11 -17.69
C GLU A 43 -4.63 -5.76 -16.31
N ARG A 44 -4.92 -7.07 -16.19
CA ARG A 44 -4.73 -7.82 -14.94
C ARG A 44 -3.27 -7.85 -14.51
N ALA A 45 -2.35 -8.07 -15.45
CA ALA A 45 -0.92 -8.04 -15.17
C ALA A 45 -0.46 -6.66 -14.67
N LYS A 46 -0.95 -5.57 -15.26
CA LYS A 46 -0.69 -4.20 -14.78
C LYS A 46 -1.22 -3.96 -13.36
N ILE A 47 -2.46 -4.40 -13.09
CA ILE A 47 -3.09 -4.27 -11.76
C ILE A 47 -2.30 -5.06 -10.73
N GLN A 48 -1.91 -6.30 -11.05
CA GLN A 48 -1.12 -7.15 -10.16
C GLN A 48 0.25 -6.54 -9.87
N SER A 49 0.95 -6.07 -10.91
CA SER A 49 2.23 -5.38 -10.77
C SER A 49 2.12 -4.13 -9.87
N ARG A 50 1.06 -3.35 -10.04
CA ARG A 50 0.81 -2.19 -9.16
C ARG A 50 0.55 -2.59 -7.72
N LYS A 51 -0.19 -3.68 -7.48
CA LYS A 51 -0.43 -4.21 -6.13
C LYS A 51 0.86 -4.65 -5.44
N GLU A 52 1.75 -5.31 -6.16
CA GLU A 52 3.04 -5.75 -5.64
C GLU A 52 3.95 -4.56 -5.29
N GLN A 53 3.85 -3.47 -6.03
CA GLN A 53 4.65 -2.27 -5.80
C GLN A 53 4.06 -1.33 -4.76
N ARG A 54 2.78 -1.51 -4.40
CA ARG A 54 2.12 -0.65 -3.42
C ARG A 54 2.41 -1.08 -2.01
N ALA A 55 2.76 -0.11 -1.19
CA ALA A 55 2.85 -0.26 0.25
C ALA A 55 2.07 0.87 0.92
N THR A 56 1.34 0.57 1.97
CA THR A 56 0.56 1.56 2.73
C THR A 56 1.13 1.67 4.12
N TYR A 57 1.45 2.89 4.51
CA TYR A 57 1.99 3.20 5.83
C TYR A 57 1.27 4.40 6.43
N ASP A 58 1.08 4.37 7.74
CA ASP A 58 0.57 5.50 8.48
C ASP A 58 1.70 6.51 8.70
N LEU A 59 1.49 7.72 8.22
CA LEU A 59 2.47 8.80 8.37
C LEU A 59 1.88 9.94 9.20
N PRO A 60 2.66 10.58 10.07
CA PRO A 60 2.24 11.78 10.77
C PRO A 60 1.79 12.88 9.81
N PRO A 61 0.76 13.68 10.15
CA PRO A 61 0.26 14.74 9.27
C PRO A 61 1.33 15.75 8.84
N VAL A 62 2.24 16.09 9.73
CA VAL A 62 3.36 17.00 9.45
C VAL A 62 4.24 16.48 8.32
N LEU A 63 4.59 15.19 8.38
CA LEU A 63 5.42 14.54 7.36
C LEU A 63 4.69 14.46 6.02
N ARG A 64 3.39 14.11 6.04
CA ARG A 64 2.57 14.06 4.83
C ARG A 64 2.47 15.43 4.16
N SER A 65 2.23 16.48 4.93
CA SER A 65 2.14 17.84 4.41
C SER A 65 3.46 18.31 3.82
N ALA A 66 4.57 18.08 4.51
CA ALA A 66 5.88 18.47 4.06
C ALA A 66 6.26 17.82 2.72
N ILE A 67 6.02 16.52 2.58
CA ILE A 67 6.35 15.81 1.34
C ILE A 67 5.43 16.22 0.18
N ARG A 68 4.17 16.50 0.48
CA ARG A 68 3.21 17.00 -0.52
C ARG A 68 3.61 18.36 -1.04
N ASP A 69 3.99 19.28 -0.16
CA ASP A 69 4.42 20.63 -0.52
C ASP A 69 5.71 20.60 -1.35
N LEU A 70 6.66 19.76 -0.96
CA LEU A 70 7.89 19.58 -1.71
C LEU A 70 7.64 19.02 -3.12
N ALA A 71 6.75 18.04 -3.23
CA ALA A 71 6.36 17.47 -4.51
C ALA A 71 5.71 18.53 -5.42
N GLY A 72 4.85 19.37 -4.87
CA GLY A 72 4.23 20.49 -5.59
C GLY A 72 5.24 21.52 -6.06
N GLN A 73 6.21 21.90 -5.23
CA GLN A 73 7.26 22.85 -5.58
C GLN A 73 8.11 22.38 -6.78
N HIS A 74 8.40 21.09 -6.85
CA HIS A 74 9.23 20.51 -7.91
C HIS A 74 8.44 19.87 -9.04
N ASN A 75 7.13 19.93 -8.97
CA ASN A 75 6.23 19.31 -9.95
C ASN A 75 6.56 17.80 -10.17
N LEU A 76 6.74 17.09 -9.07
CA LEU A 76 7.06 15.66 -9.06
C LEU A 76 5.94 14.85 -8.40
N PRO A 77 5.74 13.61 -8.82
CA PRO A 77 4.87 12.69 -8.09
C PRO A 77 5.40 12.41 -6.68
N ILE A 78 4.51 12.40 -5.69
CA ILE A 78 4.87 12.12 -4.29
C ILE A 78 5.57 10.77 -4.16
N SER A 79 5.13 9.76 -4.91
CA SER A 79 5.69 8.42 -4.89
C SER A 79 7.18 8.38 -5.23
N GLN A 80 7.63 9.24 -6.14
CA GLN A 80 9.06 9.33 -6.49
C GLN A 80 9.90 9.92 -5.36
N LEU A 81 9.39 10.93 -4.67
CA LEU A 81 10.05 11.50 -3.50
C LEU A 81 10.12 10.49 -2.35
N VAL A 82 9.06 9.72 -2.13
CA VAL A 82 9.05 8.66 -1.12
C VAL A 82 10.07 7.58 -1.47
N ARG A 83 10.17 7.17 -2.73
CA ARG A 83 11.19 6.23 -3.17
C ARG A 83 12.61 6.74 -2.90
N LEU A 84 12.87 7.99 -3.24
CA LEU A 84 14.16 8.61 -2.97
C LEU A 84 14.46 8.63 -1.48
N ALA A 85 13.50 9.02 -0.65
CA ALA A 85 13.66 9.06 0.79
C ALA A 85 13.98 7.69 1.39
N LEU A 86 13.24 6.65 0.97
CA LEU A 86 13.46 5.29 1.44
C LEU A 86 14.80 4.72 0.96
N LEU A 87 15.14 4.95 -0.31
CA LEU A 87 16.41 4.52 -0.86
C LEU A 87 17.57 5.19 -0.14
N ARG A 88 17.49 6.50 0.07
CA ARG A 88 18.50 7.26 0.79
C ARG A 88 18.66 6.78 2.22
N PHE A 89 17.57 6.52 2.91
CA PHE A 89 17.59 5.96 4.26
C PHE A 89 18.33 4.63 4.31
N LEU A 90 18.01 3.71 3.41
CA LEU A 90 18.64 2.38 3.37
C LEU A 90 20.12 2.47 3.04
N LEU A 91 20.53 3.34 2.13
CA LEU A 91 21.93 3.58 1.81
C LEU A 91 22.68 4.17 2.99
N ASP A 92 22.11 5.14 3.68
CA ASP A 92 22.71 5.78 4.85
C ASP A 92 22.80 4.80 6.04
N TYR A 93 21.80 3.95 6.22
CA TYR A 93 21.83 2.89 7.21
C TYR A 93 22.96 1.87 6.91
N SER A 94 23.07 1.43 5.66
CA SER A 94 24.11 0.49 5.24
C SER A 94 25.52 1.04 5.41
N SER A 95 25.70 2.34 5.24
CA SER A 95 27.00 3.01 5.43
C SER A 95 27.30 3.42 6.87
N GLY A 96 26.41 3.11 7.81
CA GLY A 96 26.59 3.40 9.23
C GLY A 96 26.28 4.85 9.64
N LYS A 97 25.70 5.65 8.77
CA LYS A 97 25.36 7.05 9.08
C LYS A 97 24.13 7.20 9.96
N ILE A 98 23.27 6.18 10.01
CA ILE A 98 22.05 6.16 10.80
C ILE A 98 22.13 5.05 11.83
N ASP A 99 21.93 5.43 13.08
CA ASP A 99 21.83 4.50 14.21
C ASP A 99 20.37 4.46 14.69
N LEU A 100 19.71 3.34 14.44
CA LEU A 100 18.33 3.12 14.88
C LEU A 100 18.22 3.04 16.40
N GLY A 101 19.29 2.67 17.11
CA GLY A 101 19.32 2.60 18.56
C GLY A 101 19.00 3.92 19.25
N GLN A 102 19.35 5.05 18.63
CA GLN A 102 19.04 6.39 19.15
C GLN A 102 17.56 6.69 19.20
N TYR A 103 16.75 6.05 18.34
CA TYR A 103 15.32 6.29 18.21
C TYR A 103 14.47 5.24 18.90
N LYS A 104 15.06 4.10 19.27
CA LYS A 104 14.35 2.98 19.88
C LYS A 104 13.91 3.31 21.31
N LYS A 105 12.67 3.00 21.62
CA LYS A 105 12.16 2.93 22.99
C LYS A 105 11.24 1.72 23.16
N PRO A 106 11.02 1.23 24.40
CA PRO A 106 10.13 0.09 24.62
C PRO A 106 8.73 0.35 24.09
N SER A 107 8.18 -0.63 23.40
CA SER A 107 6.82 -0.58 22.87
C SER A 107 5.83 -1.16 23.89
N HIS A 108 4.61 -0.60 23.91
CA HIS A 108 3.49 -1.19 24.65
C HIS A 108 2.72 -2.23 23.85
N SER A 109 3.10 -2.45 22.59
CA SER A 109 2.45 -3.43 21.72
C SER A 109 2.89 -4.85 22.10
N PRO A 110 1.96 -5.82 22.18
CA PRO A 110 2.32 -7.21 22.43
C PRO A 110 3.04 -7.87 21.25
N LYS A 111 3.01 -7.26 20.08
CA LYS A 111 3.58 -7.80 18.85
C LYS A 111 5.03 -7.39 18.62
N TYR A 112 5.41 -6.18 19.06
CA TYR A 112 6.73 -5.61 18.81
C TYR A 112 7.38 -5.15 20.11
N ASP A 113 8.65 -5.47 20.28
CA ASP A 113 9.42 -5.07 21.48
C ASP A 113 9.80 -3.59 21.48
N TRP A 114 9.97 -3.01 20.30
CA TRP A 114 10.51 -1.66 20.14
C TRP A 114 9.62 -0.81 19.24
N VAL A 115 9.61 0.49 19.52
CA VAL A 115 9.02 1.52 18.69
C VAL A 115 10.04 2.63 18.50
N LEU A 116 9.98 3.33 17.37
CA LEU A 116 10.84 4.49 17.13
C LEU A 116 10.19 5.76 17.66
N ASP A 117 10.92 6.51 18.46
CA ASP A 117 10.50 7.83 18.91
C ASP A 117 11.07 8.90 18.00
N LEU A 118 10.22 9.44 17.13
CA LEU A 118 10.55 10.45 16.14
C LEU A 118 10.01 11.83 16.50
N SER A 119 9.60 12.04 17.77
CA SER A 119 8.95 13.28 18.22
C SER A 119 9.83 14.51 17.98
N ASP A 120 11.11 14.44 18.31
CA ASP A 120 12.03 15.56 18.14
C ASP A 120 12.28 15.89 16.67
N GLU A 121 12.42 14.87 15.83
CA GLU A 121 12.60 15.02 14.38
C GLU A 121 11.36 15.63 13.72
N LEU A 122 10.17 15.21 14.15
CA LEU A 122 8.92 15.78 13.67
C LEU A 122 8.75 17.24 14.08
N LYS A 123 9.16 17.61 15.29
CA LYS A 123 9.17 19.00 15.75
C LYS A 123 10.13 19.87 14.94
N LYS A 124 11.31 19.36 14.64
CA LYS A 124 12.26 20.05 13.75
C LYS A 124 11.67 20.26 12.36
N LEU A 125 11.07 19.25 11.78
CA LEU A 125 10.43 19.33 10.48
C LEU A 125 9.28 20.37 10.47
N ALA A 126 8.48 20.42 11.53
CA ALA A 126 7.40 21.39 11.65
C ALA A 126 7.92 22.85 11.72
N LYS A 127 9.08 23.08 12.33
CA LYS A 127 9.74 24.39 12.38
C LYS A 127 10.37 24.75 11.03
N GLU A 128 11.00 23.81 10.36
CA GLU A 128 11.66 24.00 9.06
C GLU A 128 10.66 23.99 7.89
N GLY A 129 9.51 23.35 8.07
CA GLY A 129 8.46 23.28 7.06
C GLY A 129 7.83 24.62 6.67
N ASN A 130 8.16 25.68 7.37
CA ASN A 130 7.83 27.06 6.96
C ASN A 130 8.87 27.68 6.04
N ILE A 131 9.84 26.92 5.60
CA ILE A 131 10.82 27.37 4.59
C ILE A 131 10.18 27.17 3.22
N SER A 132 9.52 28.21 2.78
CA SER A 132 9.01 28.29 1.42
C SER A 132 10.14 28.64 0.44
#